data_5246ed28fa4eb1997405f05335ce1a21
#
_entry.id   5246ed28fa4eb1997405f05335ce1a21
#
_cell.length_a   1.000
_cell.length_b   1.000
_cell.length_c   1.000
_cell.angle_alpha   90.00
_cell.angle_beta   90.00
_cell.angle_gamma   90.00
#
_symmetry.space_group_name_H-M   'P 1'
#
loop_
_entity.id
_entity.type
_entity.pdbx_description
1 polymer ?
#
loop_
_entity_poly.entity_id
_entity_poly.type
_entity_poly.pdbx_seq_one_letter_code
_entity_poly.pdbx_strand_id
1 'polypeptide(L)'
;LEEYKPKIGDYLDLMNIWFRDVLLYKATGDERKITFQDEKMIIKRQASECSYHGLNTIIQAENTARRRIACNGNYNLAVELMLLSIKENIA
;
A
#
# COMPACT_ATOMS: atom_id res chain seq x y z
N LEU A 1 -7.25 9.52 18.41
CA LEU A 1 -7.33 8.77 17.15
C LEU A 1 -8.62 9.02 16.38
N GLU A 2 -9.71 9.34 17.08
CA GLU A 2 -10.98 9.57 16.40
C GLU A 2 -10.93 10.77 15.47
N GLU A 3 -10.19 11.80 15.84
CA GLU A 3 -10.05 12.96 14.96
C GLU A 3 -9.26 12.67 13.69
N TYR A 4 -8.58 11.52 13.63
CA TYR A 4 -7.86 11.10 12.44
C TYR A 4 -8.65 10.14 11.56
N LYS A 5 -9.83 9.69 12.00
CA LYS A 5 -10.67 8.79 11.23
C LYS A 5 -10.93 9.27 9.80
N PRO A 6 -11.32 10.52 9.57
CA PRO A 6 -11.54 10.98 8.19
C PRO A 6 -10.29 10.96 7.33
N LYS A 7 -9.11 11.00 7.97
CA LYS A 7 -7.85 11.02 7.26
C LYS A 7 -7.29 9.63 6.96
N ILE A 8 -7.77 8.61 7.66
CA ILE A 8 -7.24 7.26 7.47
C ILE A 8 -7.52 6.76 6.04
N GLY A 9 -8.66 7.12 5.46
CA GLY A 9 -8.97 6.79 4.09
C GLY A 9 -7.99 7.41 3.11
N ASP A 10 -7.58 8.64 3.37
CA ASP A 10 -6.58 9.33 2.54
C ASP A 10 -5.23 8.63 2.61
N TYR A 11 -4.81 8.21 3.80
CA TYR A 11 -3.56 7.45 3.95
C TYR A 11 -3.62 6.12 3.23
N LEU A 12 -4.75 5.43 3.31
CA LEU A 12 -4.94 4.16 2.60
C LEU A 12 -4.89 4.37 1.09
N ASP A 13 -5.48 5.47 0.60
CA ASP A 13 -5.42 5.81 -0.81
C ASP A 13 -3.99 6.07 -1.26
N LEU A 14 -3.22 6.83 -0.47
CA LEU A 14 -1.82 7.12 -0.80
C LEU A 14 -0.98 5.85 -0.80
N MET A 15 -1.17 4.98 0.19
CA MET A 15 -0.45 3.71 0.24
C MET A 15 -0.80 2.82 -0.94
N ASN A 16 -2.07 2.81 -1.34
CA ASN A 16 -2.52 2.03 -2.48
C ASN A 16 -1.86 2.53 -3.77
N ILE A 17 -1.82 3.86 -3.96
CA ILE A 17 -1.14 4.44 -5.12
C ILE A 17 0.35 4.10 -5.10
N TRP A 18 0.98 4.20 -3.93
CA TRP A 18 2.40 3.87 -3.78
C TRP A 18 2.71 2.45 -4.23
N PHE A 19 2.00 1.46 -3.68
CA PHE A 19 2.27 0.07 -4.01
C PHE A 19 1.84 -0.28 -5.43
N ARG A 20 0.85 0.40 -5.98
CA ARG A 20 0.51 0.25 -7.39
C ARG A 20 1.61 0.81 -8.29
N ASP A 21 2.24 1.92 -7.89
CA ASP A 21 3.40 2.45 -8.60
C ASP A 21 4.54 1.44 -8.60
N VAL A 22 4.81 0.81 -7.44
CA VAL A 22 5.84 -0.21 -7.33
C VAL A 22 5.55 -1.37 -8.27
N LEU A 23 4.32 -1.84 -8.26
CA LEU A 23 3.89 -2.96 -9.11
C LEU A 23 3.99 -2.58 -10.59
N LEU A 24 3.53 -1.40 -10.95
CA LEU A 24 3.55 -0.93 -12.32
C LEU A 24 4.99 -0.78 -12.82
N TYR A 25 5.86 -0.20 -12.02
CA TYR A 25 7.27 -0.09 -12.38
C TYR A 25 7.91 -1.47 -12.53
N LYS A 26 7.59 -2.39 -11.61
CA LYS A 26 8.11 -3.75 -11.69
C LYS A 26 7.69 -4.44 -12.98
N ALA A 27 6.47 -4.19 -13.42
CA ALA A 27 5.92 -4.84 -14.62
C ALA A 27 6.41 -4.20 -15.91
N THR A 28 6.60 -2.89 -15.94
CA THR A 28 6.88 -2.14 -17.18
C THR A 28 8.31 -1.66 -17.29
N GLY A 29 8.99 -1.44 -16.16
CA GLY A 29 10.31 -0.82 -16.14
C GLY A 29 10.31 0.66 -16.54
N ASP A 30 9.14 1.28 -16.66
CA ASP A 30 9.02 2.66 -17.11
C ASP A 30 8.81 3.61 -15.93
N GLU A 31 9.88 4.26 -15.51
CA GLU A 31 9.83 5.17 -14.36
C GLU A 31 9.00 6.42 -14.61
N ARG A 32 8.66 6.72 -15.88
CA ARG A 32 7.80 7.86 -16.18
C ARG A 32 6.35 7.63 -15.73
N LYS A 33 5.98 6.37 -15.50
CA LYS A 33 4.64 6.01 -15.04
C LYS A 33 4.46 6.11 -13.53
N ILE A 34 5.55 6.38 -12.80
CA ILE A 34 5.50 6.51 -11.36
C ILE A 34 4.84 7.83 -10.98
N THR A 35 3.81 7.77 -10.13
CA THR A 35 3.13 8.97 -9.65
C THR A 35 4.02 9.79 -8.73
N PHE A 36 4.75 9.13 -7.83
CA PHE A 36 5.63 9.79 -6.87
C PHE A 36 7.04 9.93 -7.43
N GLN A 37 7.23 10.87 -8.34
CA GLN A 37 8.51 11.05 -9.04
C GLN A 37 9.67 11.38 -8.09
N ASP A 38 9.41 12.14 -7.03
CA ASP A 38 10.46 12.50 -6.07
C ASP A 38 10.95 11.29 -5.28
N GLU A 39 10.15 10.24 -5.23
CA GLU A 39 10.44 9.03 -4.48
C GLU A 39 10.77 7.83 -5.39
N LYS A 40 11.04 8.09 -6.66
CA LYS A 40 11.20 7.01 -7.63
C LYS A 40 12.35 6.05 -7.29
N MET A 41 13.40 6.54 -6.64
CA MET A 41 14.51 5.67 -6.24
C MET A 41 14.07 4.61 -5.24
N ILE A 42 13.24 5.01 -4.28
CA ILE A 42 12.70 4.09 -3.28
C ILE A 42 11.76 3.08 -3.94
N ILE A 43 10.90 3.58 -4.83
CA ILE A 43 9.96 2.72 -5.55
C ILE A 43 10.70 1.69 -6.41
N LYS A 44 11.75 2.11 -7.10
CA LYS A 44 12.57 1.20 -7.91
C LYS A 44 13.22 0.11 -7.06
N ARG A 45 13.71 0.49 -5.88
CA ARG A 45 14.32 -0.48 -4.97
C ARG A 45 13.29 -1.48 -4.46
N GLN A 46 12.12 -0.99 -4.04
CA GLN A 46 11.05 -1.88 -3.58
C GLN A 46 10.59 -2.81 -4.68
N ALA A 47 10.52 -2.31 -5.91
CA ALA A 47 10.14 -3.14 -7.05
C ALA A 47 11.13 -4.30 -7.27
N SER A 48 12.40 -4.07 -7.01
CA SER A 48 13.41 -5.13 -7.15
C SER A 48 13.39 -6.12 -5.99
N GLU A 49 13.01 -5.66 -4.80
CA GLU A 49 13.03 -6.49 -3.59
C GLU A 49 11.74 -7.27 -3.36
N CYS A 50 10.60 -6.73 -3.76
CA CYS A 50 9.30 -7.36 -3.55
C CYS A 50 8.91 -8.24 -4.72
N SER A 51 8.29 -9.38 -4.43
CA SER A 51 7.75 -10.24 -5.48
C SER A 51 6.40 -9.70 -5.94
N TYR A 52 5.95 -10.16 -7.13
CA TYR A 52 4.60 -9.84 -7.59
C TYR A 52 3.54 -10.34 -6.62
N HIS A 53 3.74 -11.54 -6.09
CA HIS A 53 2.82 -12.10 -5.11
C HIS A 53 2.77 -11.23 -3.85
N GLY A 54 3.92 -10.83 -3.35
CA GLY A 54 4.00 -9.96 -2.17
C GLY A 54 3.30 -8.63 -2.38
N LEU A 55 3.54 -7.99 -3.51
CA LEU A 55 2.91 -6.71 -3.84
C LEU A 55 1.39 -6.85 -3.96
N ASN A 56 0.94 -7.91 -4.62
CA ASN A 56 -0.49 -8.17 -4.75
C ASN A 56 -1.13 -8.41 -3.39
N THR A 57 -0.45 -9.15 -2.51
CA THR A 57 -0.94 -9.41 -1.16
C THR A 57 -1.05 -8.11 -0.37
N ILE A 58 -0.07 -7.20 -0.49
CA ILE A 58 -0.11 -5.90 0.17
C ILE A 58 -1.31 -5.10 -0.32
N ILE A 59 -1.52 -5.02 -1.62
CA ILE A 59 -2.64 -4.27 -2.20
C ILE A 59 -3.97 -4.84 -1.72
N GLN A 60 -4.10 -6.15 -1.67
CA GLN A 60 -5.30 -6.80 -1.18
C GLN A 60 -5.52 -6.53 0.31
N ALA A 61 -4.44 -6.50 1.10
CA ALA A 61 -4.52 -6.18 2.52
C ALA A 61 -5.04 -4.77 2.74
N GLU A 62 -4.61 -3.81 1.92
CA GLU A 62 -5.10 -2.44 2.00
C GLU A 62 -6.59 -2.36 1.68
N ASN A 63 -7.02 -3.06 0.63
CA ASN A 63 -8.43 -3.10 0.25
C ASN A 63 -9.28 -3.78 1.33
N THR A 64 -8.76 -4.83 1.95
CA THR A 64 -9.43 -5.51 3.05
C THR A 64 -9.57 -4.60 4.27
N ALA A 65 -8.51 -3.86 4.59
CA ALA A 65 -8.55 -2.91 5.71
C ALA A 65 -9.63 -1.84 5.46
N ARG A 66 -9.70 -1.33 4.25
CA ARG A 66 -10.72 -0.33 3.88
C ARG A 66 -12.13 -0.86 4.10
N ARG A 67 -12.37 -2.11 3.67
CA ARG A 67 -13.69 -2.72 3.86
C ARG A 67 -14.02 -2.95 5.33
N ARG A 68 -13.05 -3.40 6.12
CA ARG A 68 -13.24 -3.61 7.55
C ARG A 68 -13.58 -2.33 8.27
N ILE A 69 -12.88 -1.25 7.93
CA ILE A 69 -13.14 0.07 8.51
C ILE A 69 -14.56 0.53 8.17
N ALA A 70 -14.96 0.36 6.92
CA ALA A 70 -16.30 0.77 6.48
C ALA A 70 -17.40 -0.04 7.13
N CYS A 71 -17.17 -1.32 7.38
CA CYS A 71 -18.21 -2.23 7.87
C CYS A 71 -18.37 -2.23 9.38
N ASN A 72 -17.27 -2.23 10.13
CA ASN A 72 -17.36 -2.38 11.60
C ASN A 72 -16.72 -1.27 12.41
N GLY A 73 -16.11 -0.31 11.77
CA GLY A 73 -15.55 0.83 12.46
C GLY A 73 -14.35 0.53 13.35
N ASN A 74 -13.86 -0.71 13.40
CA ASN A 74 -12.69 -1.07 14.20
C ASN A 74 -11.42 -0.86 13.36
N TYR A 75 -11.10 0.41 13.13
CA TYR A 75 -10.00 0.73 12.24
C TYR A 75 -8.63 0.44 12.85
N ASN A 76 -8.50 0.47 14.18
CA ASN A 76 -7.22 0.15 14.80
C ASN A 76 -6.79 -1.29 14.46
N LEU A 77 -7.69 -2.25 14.64
CA LEU A 77 -7.39 -3.64 14.31
C LEU A 77 -7.18 -3.82 12.82
N ALA A 78 -8.00 -3.19 12.00
CA ALA A 78 -7.88 -3.30 10.55
C ALA A 78 -6.53 -2.78 10.07
N VAL A 79 -6.09 -1.64 10.60
CA VAL A 79 -4.81 -1.04 10.23
C VAL A 79 -3.65 -1.91 10.74
N GLU A 80 -3.75 -2.45 11.95
CA GLU A 80 -2.71 -3.33 12.50
C GLU A 80 -2.53 -4.57 11.62
N LEU A 81 -3.61 -5.21 11.22
CA LEU A 81 -3.55 -6.39 10.37
C LEU A 81 -2.96 -6.06 8.99
N MET A 82 -3.34 -4.91 8.45
CA MET A 82 -2.79 -4.44 7.17
C MET A 82 -1.28 -4.21 7.29
N LEU A 83 -0.84 -3.50 8.32
CA LEU A 83 0.57 -3.19 8.51
C LEU A 83 1.39 -4.45 8.71
N LEU A 84 0.85 -5.44 9.41
CA LEU A 84 1.51 -6.72 9.59
C LEU A 84 1.68 -7.42 8.24
N SER A 85 0.65 -7.41 7.42
CA SER A 85 0.70 -8.02 6.09
C SER A 85 1.75 -7.33 5.20
N ILE A 86 1.82 -6.00 5.27
CA ILE A 86 2.81 -5.25 4.52
C ILE A 86 4.22 -5.64 4.98
N LYS A 87 4.43 -5.67 6.30
CA LYS A 87 5.72 -6.02 6.87
C LYS A 87 6.18 -7.42 6.43
N GLU A 88 5.26 -8.36 6.39
CA GLU A 88 5.58 -9.74 6.00
C GLU A 88 5.91 -9.89 4.52
N ASN A 89 5.43 -8.96 3.68
CA ASN A 89 5.56 -9.07 2.23
C ASN A 89 6.54 -8.06 1.62
N ILE A 90 7.08 -7.15 2.42
CA ILE A 90 8.19 -6.32 2.01
C ILE A 90 9.47 -7.11 2.26
N ALA A 91 10.26 -7.28 1.25
CA ALA A 91 11.44 -8.14 1.30
C ALA A 91 12.47 -7.72 2.33
#